data_77ca87aebd8c7799dd95729ab49c4bed
#
_entry.id   77ca87aebd8c7799dd95729ab49c4bed
#
_cell.length_a   1.000
_cell.length_b   1.000
_cell.length_c   1.000
_cell.angle_alpha   90.00
_cell.angle_beta   90.00
_cell.angle_gamma   90.00
#
_symmetry.space_group_name_H-M   'P 1'
#
loop_
_entity.id
_entity.type
_entity.pdbx_description
1 polymer ?
#
loop_
_entity_poly.entity_id
_entity_poly.type
_entity_poly.pdbx_seq_one_letter_code
_entity_poly.pdbx_strand_id
1 'polypeptide(L)'
;DMISILNRYGMKATFNLNAGRIANQPQRVQFEDFEEVYHGHEIASHTFTHPHLNNLDLGGIAYQVVKDRELLEEVVQKPVQGFAYPYGLKQEFPDMVNCLKCCGLRYARTIRNSHRFTLPEDFLRWDPTCHHEDPEFDQLADKFFKPDDLEHPWRIKLKLFYIWGHSREFNGNWELLDRICQRLANKDIVWYATNGQIVDYVSAFYALRRSVNGKFIYNPTDVDLYVCVNKQNIVLEKGKITILE
;
A
#
# COMPACT_ATOMS: atom_id res chain seq x y z
N ASP A 1 8.56 -17.98 -7.78
CA ASP A 1 7.32 -18.65 -7.34
C ASP A 1 6.28 -17.64 -6.85
N MET A 2 6.54 -16.83 -5.77
CA MET A 2 5.56 -15.87 -5.24
C MET A 2 5.00 -14.92 -6.31
N ILE A 3 5.88 -14.24 -7.04
CA ILE A 3 5.48 -13.25 -8.06
C ILE A 3 4.72 -13.90 -9.20
N SER A 4 5.13 -15.09 -9.66
CA SER A 4 4.42 -15.83 -10.69
C SER A 4 2.98 -16.17 -10.29
N ILE A 5 2.75 -16.50 -9.01
CA ILE A 5 1.40 -16.75 -8.48
C ILE A 5 0.60 -15.45 -8.45
N LEU A 6 1.15 -14.37 -7.88
CA LEU A 6 0.49 -13.08 -7.85
C LEU A 6 0.08 -12.61 -9.26
N ASN A 7 0.99 -12.71 -10.22
CA ASN A 7 0.73 -12.33 -11.62
C ASN A 7 -0.37 -13.18 -12.27
N ARG A 8 -0.39 -14.50 -12.02
CA ARG A 8 -1.44 -15.40 -12.52
C ARG A 8 -2.83 -14.94 -12.15
N TYR A 9 -2.98 -14.39 -10.96
CA TYR A 9 -4.26 -13.91 -10.43
C TYR A 9 -4.47 -12.41 -10.59
N GLY A 10 -3.60 -11.69 -11.29
CA GLY A 10 -3.69 -10.23 -11.46
C GLY A 10 -3.53 -9.43 -10.18
N MET A 11 -2.98 -10.05 -9.11
CA MET A 11 -2.73 -9.40 -7.84
C MET A 11 -1.59 -8.40 -7.95
N LYS A 12 -1.70 -7.30 -7.21
CA LYS A 12 -0.63 -6.32 -7.06
C LYS A 12 -0.04 -6.41 -5.65
N ALA A 13 1.26 -6.23 -5.56
CA ALA A 13 1.97 -6.26 -4.29
C ALA A 13 2.99 -5.13 -4.18
N THR A 14 3.30 -4.77 -2.94
CA THR A 14 4.39 -3.86 -2.59
C THR A 14 5.46 -4.66 -1.86
N PHE A 15 6.64 -4.74 -2.46
CA PHE A 15 7.79 -5.46 -1.92
C PHE A 15 8.69 -4.50 -1.14
N ASN A 16 8.78 -4.72 0.17
CA ASN A 16 9.59 -3.88 1.05
C ASN A 16 10.98 -4.51 1.17
N LEU A 17 11.99 -3.85 0.60
CA LEU A 17 13.33 -4.39 0.40
C LEU A 17 14.39 -3.67 1.25
N ASN A 18 15.48 -4.37 1.54
CA ASN A 18 16.66 -3.83 2.23
C ASN A 18 17.82 -3.84 1.24
N ALA A 19 18.12 -2.73 0.60
CA ALA A 19 19.16 -2.65 -0.43
C ALA A 19 20.53 -3.10 0.08
N GLY A 20 20.91 -2.72 1.31
CA GLY A 20 22.18 -3.11 1.90
C GLY A 20 22.34 -4.60 2.20
N ARG A 21 21.24 -5.37 2.17
CA ARG A 21 21.29 -6.82 2.34
C ARG A 21 21.31 -7.58 1.01
N ILE A 22 20.86 -6.98 -0.07
CA ILE A 22 20.76 -7.64 -1.38
C ILE A 22 22.14 -8.01 -1.89
N ALA A 23 23.06 -7.06 -1.94
CA ALA A 23 24.43 -7.26 -2.46
C ALA A 23 25.22 -8.37 -1.73
N ASN A 24 24.86 -8.66 -0.48
CA ASN A 24 25.57 -9.64 0.36
C ASN A 24 24.80 -10.95 0.56
N GLN A 25 23.67 -11.14 -0.11
CA GLN A 25 22.80 -12.30 0.04
C GLN A 25 22.34 -12.82 -1.33
N PRO A 26 23.15 -13.68 -1.98
CA PRO A 26 22.88 -14.14 -3.36
C PRO A 26 21.57 -14.94 -3.51
N GLN A 27 20.96 -15.40 -2.42
CA GLN A 27 19.64 -16.05 -2.41
C GLN A 27 18.48 -15.04 -2.57
N ARG A 28 18.74 -13.74 -2.50
CA ARG A 28 17.76 -12.69 -2.80
C ARG A 28 17.74 -12.39 -4.30
N VAL A 29 16.63 -11.84 -4.76
CA VAL A 29 16.58 -11.23 -6.10
C VAL A 29 17.64 -10.14 -6.17
N GLN A 30 18.54 -10.23 -7.13
CA GLN A 30 19.62 -9.26 -7.31
C GLN A 30 19.12 -8.02 -8.08
N PHE A 31 19.83 -6.92 -8.00
CA PHE A 31 19.41 -5.63 -8.57
C PHE A 31 19.18 -5.68 -10.08
N GLU A 32 19.99 -6.42 -10.79
CA GLU A 32 19.91 -6.62 -12.24
C GLU A 32 18.65 -7.32 -12.70
N ASP A 33 18.00 -8.09 -11.79
CA ASP A 33 16.78 -8.84 -12.08
C ASP A 33 15.50 -8.07 -11.70
N PHE A 34 15.60 -6.88 -11.10
CA PHE A 34 14.45 -6.14 -10.52
C PHE A 34 13.40 -5.79 -11.55
N GLU A 35 13.81 -5.31 -12.73
CA GLU A 35 12.88 -4.91 -13.77
C GLU A 35 12.03 -6.09 -14.25
N GLU A 36 12.64 -7.26 -14.44
CA GLU A 36 11.93 -8.46 -14.86
C GLU A 36 11.08 -9.04 -13.73
N VAL A 37 11.69 -9.24 -12.55
CA VAL A 37 11.04 -9.97 -11.44
C VAL A 37 9.90 -9.17 -10.83
N TYR A 38 10.09 -7.86 -10.59
CA TYR A 38 9.07 -7.03 -9.92
C TYR A 38 8.17 -6.26 -10.90
N HIS A 39 8.20 -6.61 -12.19
CA HIS A 39 7.38 -5.95 -13.19
C HIS A 39 5.89 -5.91 -12.79
N GLY A 40 5.31 -4.70 -12.81
CA GLY A 40 3.90 -4.50 -12.46
C GLY A 40 3.59 -4.49 -10.95
N HIS A 41 4.60 -4.63 -10.11
CA HIS A 41 4.53 -4.49 -8.64
C HIS A 41 5.26 -3.23 -8.18
N GLU A 42 5.13 -2.90 -6.90
CA GLU A 42 5.83 -1.79 -6.29
C GLU A 42 7.01 -2.26 -5.46
N ILE A 43 8.10 -1.50 -5.51
CA ILE A 43 9.23 -1.63 -4.60
C ILE A 43 9.15 -0.49 -3.58
N ALA A 44 9.28 -0.83 -2.31
CA ALA A 44 9.30 0.08 -1.18
C ALA A 44 10.51 -0.21 -0.27
N SER A 45 10.89 0.77 0.52
CA SER A 45 12.02 0.67 1.44
C SER A 45 11.66 -0.12 2.71
N HIS A 46 12.67 -0.82 3.25
CA HIS A 46 12.57 -1.49 4.54
C HIS A 46 13.82 -1.25 5.41
N THR A 47 14.41 -0.06 5.26
CA THR A 47 15.72 0.34 5.77
C THR A 47 16.90 -0.38 5.09
N PHE A 48 18.07 0.27 5.12
CA PHE A 48 19.26 -0.25 4.47
C PHE A 48 19.71 -1.60 5.02
N THR A 49 19.78 -1.76 6.36
CA THR A 49 20.32 -2.97 7.01
C THR A 49 19.35 -3.68 7.95
N HIS A 50 18.07 -3.24 8.01
CA HIS A 50 17.04 -3.79 8.87
C HIS A 50 17.34 -3.70 10.38
N PRO A 51 17.72 -2.54 10.93
CA PRO A 51 17.90 -2.36 12.36
C PRO A 51 16.57 -2.20 13.10
N HIS A 52 16.60 -2.34 14.42
CA HIS A 52 15.53 -1.81 15.27
C HIS A 52 15.63 -0.28 15.29
N LEU A 53 14.63 0.43 14.76
CA LEU A 53 14.65 1.88 14.67
C LEU A 53 14.73 2.56 16.05
N ASN A 54 14.15 1.94 17.08
CA ASN A 54 14.20 2.42 18.45
C ASN A 54 15.59 2.43 19.07
N ASN A 55 16.57 1.74 18.45
CA ASN A 55 17.95 1.73 18.88
C ASN A 55 18.80 2.81 18.17
N LEU A 56 18.19 3.62 17.32
CA LEU A 56 18.86 4.65 16.55
C LEU A 56 18.35 6.04 16.98
N ASP A 57 19.21 7.03 16.84
CA ASP A 57 18.81 8.42 16.83
C ASP A 57 18.18 8.83 15.48
N LEU A 58 17.66 10.05 15.37
CA LEU A 58 17.04 10.52 14.15
C LEU A 58 17.99 10.55 12.96
N GLY A 59 19.28 10.83 13.18
CA GLY A 59 20.32 10.79 12.16
C GLY A 59 20.55 9.37 11.63
N GLY A 60 20.60 8.40 12.53
CA GLY A 60 20.71 6.98 12.18
C GLY A 60 19.47 6.49 11.41
N ILE A 61 18.27 6.90 11.82
CA ILE A 61 17.02 6.58 11.08
C ILE A 61 17.06 7.19 9.68
N ALA A 62 17.38 8.48 9.56
CA ALA A 62 17.46 9.16 8.29
C ALA A 62 18.49 8.48 7.37
N TYR A 63 19.68 8.14 7.87
CA TYR A 63 20.68 7.40 7.11
C TYR A 63 20.15 6.06 6.58
N GLN A 64 19.50 5.27 7.43
CA GLN A 64 18.95 3.96 7.06
C GLN A 64 17.89 4.07 5.96
N VAL A 65 17.05 5.09 6.02
CA VAL A 65 15.97 5.30 5.04
C VAL A 65 16.52 5.88 3.74
N VAL A 66 17.30 6.96 3.83
CA VAL A 66 17.80 7.67 2.64
C VAL A 66 18.77 6.79 1.84
N LYS A 67 19.68 6.07 2.54
CA LYS A 67 20.64 5.18 1.86
C LYS A 67 19.95 3.99 1.17
N ASP A 68 18.91 3.44 1.79
CA ASP A 68 18.13 2.38 1.18
C ASP A 68 17.39 2.87 -0.07
N ARG A 69 16.71 4.03 0.03
CA ARG A 69 16.01 4.65 -1.09
C ARG A 69 16.93 4.98 -2.25
N GLU A 70 18.09 5.61 -1.96
CA GLU A 70 19.07 5.97 -2.98
C GLU A 70 19.40 4.77 -3.88
N LEU A 71 19.75 3.64 -3.28
CA LEU A 71 20.12 2.43 -4.03
C LEU A 71 18.92 1.78 -4.74
N LEU A 72 17.75 1.74 -4.12
CA LEU A 72 16.56 1.21 -4.78
C LEU A 72 16.11 2.10 -5.93
N GLU A 73 16.12 3.43 -5.77
CA GLU A 73 15.75 4.41 -6.80
C GLU A 73 16.71 4.38 -7.99
N GLU A 74 18.01 4.15 -7.76
CA GLU A 74 19.00 3.96 -8.81
C GLU A 74 18.66 2.76 -9.71
N VAL A 75 18.14 1.68 -9.12
CA VAL A 75 17.77 0.47 -9.85
C VAL A 75 16.40 0.60 -10.53
N VAL A 76 15.37 1.06 -9.80
CA VAL A 76 14.01 1.09 -10.35
C VAL A 76 13.70 2.33 -11.17
N GLN A 77 14.59 3.32 -11.19
CA GLN A 77 14.47 4.60 -11.92
C GLN A 77 13.16 5.34 -11.64
N LYS A 78 12.68 5.23 -10.38
CA LYS A 78 11.44 5.86 -9.87
C LYS A 78 11.60 6.22 -8.41
N PRO A 79 10.90 7.27 -7.90
CA PRO A 79 10.91 7.57 -6.48
C PRO A 79 10.36 6.40 -5.64
N VAL A 80 11.11 5.97 -4.64
CA VAL A 80 10.71 4.96 -3.65
C VAL A 80 10.19 5.70 -2.41
N GLN A 81 8.89 5.86 -2.30
CA GLN A 81 8.25 6.68 -1.25
C GLN A 81 7.45 5.84 -0.23
N GLY A 82 7.47 4.53 -0.40
CA GLY A 82 6.87 3.58 0.50
C GLY A 82 7.85 3.00 1.50
N PHE A 83 7.32 2.57 2.66
CA PHE A 83 8.11 2.02 3.74
C PHE A 83 7.36 0.92 4.51
N ALA A 84 8.11 0.00 5.09
CA ALA A 84 7.61 -0.86 6.16
C ALA A 84 8.57 -0.77 7.36
N TYR A 85 8.01 -0.65 8.55
CA TYR A 85 8.82 -0.60 9.78
C TYR A 85 9.48 -1.95 10.05
N PRO A 86 10.83 -2.04 10.15
CA PRO A 86 11.50 -3.23 10.66
C PRO A 86 10.96 -3.57 12.06
N TYR A 87 10.58 -4.84 12.26
CA TYR A 87 9.98 -5.33 13.52
C TYR A 87 8.66 -4.64 13.92
N GLY A 88 8.08 -3.83 13.01
CA GLY A 88 6.88 -3.04 13.24
C GLY A 88 7.11 -1.78 14.07
N LEU A 89 6.07 -0.97 14.19
CA LEU A 89 6.05 0.22 15.03
C LEU A 89 5.51 -0.16 16.41
N LYS A 90 6.38 -0.72 17.27
CA LYS A 90 6.00 -1.15 18.64
C LYS A 90 5.98 0.02 19.61
N GLN A 91 6.93 0.92 19.48
CA GLN A 91 7.06 2.12 20.29
C GLN A 91 7.50 3.26 19.38
N GLU A 92 6.69 4.28 19.33
CA GLU A 92 6.99 5.52 18.65
C GLU A 92 7.62 6.50 19.65
N PHE A 93 8.71 7.13 19.24
CA PHE A 93 9.27 8.26 19.98
C PHE A 93 9.04 9.56 19.23
N PRO A 94 9.08 10.71 19.94
CA PRO A 94 8.89 12.01 19.30
C PRO A 94 9.76 12.15 18.04
N ASP A 95 9.20 12.73 17.00
CA ASP A 95 9.83 13.04 15.73
C ASP A 95 10.23 11.87 14.82
N MET A 96 10.12 10.60 15.25
CA MET A 96 10.39 9.44 14.38
C MET A 96 9.60 9.54 13.07
N VAL A 97 8.29 9.72 13.15
CA VAL A 97 7.42 9.78 11.96
C VAL A 97 7.68 11.04 11.15
N ASN A 98 7.97 12.17 11.81
CA ASN A 98 8.38 13.40 11.13
C ASN A 98 9.71 13.20 10.39
N CYS A 99 10.66 12.49 10.98
CA CYS A 99 11.91 12.12 10.32
C CYS A 99 11.65 11.30 9.04
N LEU A 100 10.79 10.28 9.11
CA LEU A 100 10.42 9.49 7.92
C LEU A 100 9.78 10.36 6.84
N LYS A 101 8.90 11.28 7.23
CA LYS A 101 8.29 12.25 6.32
C LYS A 101 9.33 13.17 5.68
N CYS A 102 10.29 13.69 6.45
CA CYS A 102 11.40 14.51 5.96
C CYS A 102 12.32 13.71 5.02
N CYS A 103 12.46 12.40 5.22
CA CYS A 103 13.14 11.50 4.29
C CYS A 103 12.34 11.23 3.01
N GLY A 104 11.18 11.88 2.79
CA GLY A 104 10.37 11.80 1.57
C GLY A 104 9.45 10.58 1.50
N LEU A 105 9.20 9.90 2.61
CA LEU A 105 8.25 8.80 2.67
C LEU A 105 6.81 9.31 2.75
N ARG A 106 5.91 8.67 2.04
CA ARG A 106 4.48 9.00 1.98
C ARG A 106 3.61 8.04 2.78
N TYR A 107 4.08 6.80 2.95
CA TYR A 107 3.41 5.82 3.77
C TYR A 107 4.41 4.86 4.44
N ALA A 108 3.99 4.27 5.55
CA ALA A 108 4.78 3.30 6.30
C ALA A 108 3.88 2.25 6.95
N ARG A 109 4.04 0.98 6.55
CA ARG A 109 3.27 -0.16 7.06
C ARG A 109 3.80 -0.60 8.42
N THR A 110 2.89 -0.77 9.36
CA THR A 110 3.14 -1.43 10.65
C THR A 110 2.89 -2.95 10.54
N ILE A 111 2.92 -3.68 11.67
CA ILE A 111 2.63 -5.12 11.73
C ILE A 111 1.36 -5.43 12.54
N ARG A 112 0.61 -4.42 12.94
CA ARG A 112 -0.58 -4.59 13.78
C ARG A 112 -1.78 -4.95 12.90
N ASN A 113 -2.30 -6.18 13.03
CA ASN A 113 -3.54 -6.57 12.38
C ASN A 113 -4.69 -5.73 12.94
N SER A 114 -5.31 -4.94 12.08
CA SER A 114 -6.40 -4.06 12.47
C SER A 114 -7.77 -4.75 12.45
N HIS A 115 -7.91 -5.80 11.65
CA HIS A 115 -9.17 -6.49 11.28
C HIS A 115 -10.25 -5.51 10.78
N ARG A 116 -9.81 -4.37 10.22
CA ARG A 116 -10.68 -3.31 9.70
C ARG A 116 -10.42 -3.10 8.21
N PHE A 117 -11.44 -2.58 7.53
CA PHE A 117 -11.38 -2.25 6.11
C PHE A 117 -11.35 -0.74 5.85
N THR A 118 -11.06 0.05 6.86
CA THR A 118 -10.98 1.50 6.73
C THR A 118 -9.62 1.93 6.22
N LEU A 119 -9.57 3.00 5.42
CA LEU A 119 -8.33 3.69 5.13
C LEU A 119 -7.70 4.22 6.43
N PRO A 120 -6.36 4.31 6.52
CA PRO A 120 -5.69 4.89 7.67
C PRO A 120 -5.94 6.40 7.74
N GLU A 121 -5.97 6.95 8.95
CA GLU A 121 -5.98 8.41 9.15
C GLU A 121 -4.60 9.02 8.86
N ASP A 122 -3.54 8.27 9.10
CA ASP A 122 -2.15 8.61 8.82
C ASP A 122 -1.47 7.46 8.08
N PHE A 123 -1.14 7.66 6.81
CA PHE A 123 -0.45 6.67 6.01
C PHE A 123 0.95 6.33 6.51
N LEU A 124 1.58 7.18 7.32
CA LEU A 124 2.87 6.84 7.96
C LEU A 124 2.72 5.92 9.18
N ARG A 125 1.48 5.59 9.57
CA ARG A 125 1.13 4.62 10.63
C ARG A 125 0.10 3.61 10.13
N TRP A 126 0.34 3.06 8.95
CA TRP A 126 -0.63 2.22 8.24
C TRP A 126 -0.65 0.80 8.77
N ASP A 127 -1.66 0.48 9.57
CA ASP A 127 -1.91 -0.87 10.03
C ASP A 127 -2.58 -1.70 8.90
N PRO A 128 -2.06 -2.90 8.58
CA PRO A 128 -2.71 -3.79 7.64
C PRO A 128 -4.02 -4.36 8.21
N THR A 129 -4.87 -4.90 7.35
CA THR A 129 -6.08 -5.61 7.80
C THR A 129 -5.68 -6.88 8.55
N CYS A 130 -4.85 -7.74 7.95
CA CYS A 130 -4.40 -8.98 8.58
C CYS A 130 -3.08 -9.49 8.00
N HIS A 131 -2.43 -10.37 8.74
CA HIS A 131 -1.35 -11.21 8.24
C HIS A 131 -1.93 -12.32 7.35
N HIS A 132 -1.15 -12.85 6.39
CA HIS A 132 -1.62 -13.91 5.50
C HIS A 132 -1.93 -15.24 6.22
N GLU A 133 -1.37 -15.45 7.42
CA GLU A 133 -1.66 -16.59 8.30
C GLU A 133 -2.67 -16.27 9.41
N ASP A 134 -3.37 -15.13 9.30
CA ASP A 134 -4.35 -14.75 10.32
C ASP A 134 -5.49 -15.78 10.38
N PRO A 135 -5.82 -16.32 11.56
CA PRO A 135 -6.87 -17.34 11.70
C PRO A 135 -8.25 -16.83 11.28
N GLU A 136 -8.47 -15.52 11.29
CA GLU A 136 -9.73 -14.90 10.84
C GLU A 136 -9.73 -14.55 9.35
N PHE A 137 -8.68 -14.90 8.58
CA PHE A 137 -8.53 -14.50 7.17
C PHE A 137 -9.78 -14.78 6.32
N ASP A 138 -10.32 -15.99 6.37
CA ASP A 138 -11.49 -16.37 5.57
C ASP A 138 -12.74 -15.59 5.99
N GLN A 139 -12.94 -15.37 7.30
CA GLN A 139 -14.04 -14.55 7.83
C GLN A 139 -13.90 -13.08 7.41
N LEU A 140 -12.67 -12.54 7.40
CA LEU A 140 -12.39 -11.19 6.94
C LEU A 140 -12.67 -11.06 5.44
N ALA A 141 -12.28 -12.06 4.63
CA ALA A 141 -12.59 -12.09 3.21
C ALA A 141 -14.11 -12.08 2.96
N ASP A 142 -14.87 -12.91 3.70
CA ASP A 142 -16.34 -12.91 3.60
C ASP A 142 -16.95 -11.56 3.97
N LYS A 143 -16.47 -10.95 5.05
CA LYS A 143 -16.94 -9.61 5.48
C LYS A 143 -16.58 -8.53 4.45
N PHE A 144 -15.41 -8.62 3.83
CA PHE A 144 -14.96 -7.66 2.82
C PHE A 144 -15.85 -7.68 1.57
N PHE A 145 -16.19 -8.87 1.08
CA PHE A 145 -17.02 -9.05 -0.12
C PHE A 145 -18.52 -8.91 0.15
N LYS A 146 -18.93 -8.81 1.42
CA LYS A 146 -20.35 -8.59 1.74
C LYS A 146 -20.81 -7.26 1.11
N PRO A 147 -21.92 -7.26 0.33
CA PRO A 147 -22.48 -6.06 -0.25
C PRO A 147 -22.72 -4.97 0.79
N ASP A 148 -22.55 -3.72 0.39
CA ASP A 148 -22.91 -2.58 1.23
C ASP A 148 -24.43 -2.43 1.31
N ASP A 149 -24.88 -1.83 2.40
CA ASP A 149 -26.27 -1.47 2.61
C ASP A 149 -26.61 -0.24 1.73
N LEU A 150 -27.12 -0.49 0.55
CA LEU A 150 -27.48 0.54 -0.40
C LEU A 150 -28.71 1.37 0.03
N GLU A 151 -29.49 0.90 1.01
CA GLU A 151 -30.62 1.66 1.58
C GLU A 151 -30.10 2.84 2.42
N HIS A 152 -28.88 2.72 2.95
CA HIS A 152 -28.21 3.74 3.74
C HIS A 152 -26.91 4.23 3.08
N PRO A 153 -26.98 5.08 2.03
CA PRO A 153 -25.81 5.47 1.24
C PRO A 153 -24.69 6.10 2.06
N TRP A 154 -25.00 6.75 3.20
CA TRP A 154 -23.98 7.31 4.10
C TRP A 154 -23.17 6.25 4.86
N ARG A 155 -23.58 4.97 4.81
CA ARG A 155 -22.82 3.83 5.34
C ARG A 155 -21.87 3.22 4.33
N ILE A 156 -22.05 3.53 3.03
CA ILE A 156 -21.15 3.09 1.97
C ILE A 156 -19.82 3.76 2.20
N LYS A 157 -18.78 2.96 2.42
CA LYS A 157 -17.42 3.43 2.62
C LYS A 157 -16.50 2.66 1.68
N LEU A 158 -15.48 3.36 1.18
CA LEU A 158 -14.39 2.68 0.50
C LEU A 158 -13.77 1.66 1.48
N LYS A 159 -13.72 0.41 1.08
CA LYS A 159 -13.14 -0.69 1.86
C LYS A 159 -11.75 -1.00 1.33
N LEU A 160 -10.81 -1.22 2.22
CA LEU A 160 -9.46 -1.65 1.93
C LEU A 160 -9.18 -2.97 2.61
N PHE A 161 -8.79 -4.01 1.86
CA PHE A 161 -8.31 -5.27 2.41
C PHE A 161 -6.80 -5.34 2.21
N TYR A 162 -6.05 -4.99 3.22
CA TYR A 162 -4.60 -4.96 3.20
C TYR A 162 -4.01 -6.18 3.89
N ILE A 163 -3.46 -7.09 3.11
CA ILE A 163 -2.81 -8.32 3.59
C ILE A 163 -1.30 -8.11 3.58
N TRP A 164 -0.62 -8.59 4.62
CA TRP A 164 0.84 -8.52 4.71
C TRP A 164 1.45 -9.84 5.14
N GLY A 165 2.76 -9.98 5.00
CA GLY A 165 3.54 -11.13 5.43
C GLY A 165 4.94 -11.08 4.82
N HIS A 166 5.67 -12.18 4.93
CA HIS A 166 7.01 -12.32 4.37
C HIS A 166 7.06 -13.53 3.43
N SER A 167 7.76 -13.39 2.29
CA SER A 167 7.92 -14.49 1.33
C SER A 167 8.52 -15.76 1.94
N ARG A 168 9.41 -15.61 2.92
CA ARG A 168 10.05 -16.73 3.63
C ARG A 168 9.07 -17.56 4.48
N GLU A 169 7.95 -16.98 4.91
CA GLU A 169 6.98 -17.65 5.78
C GLU A 169 6.18 -18.72 5.03
N PHE A 170 6.10 -18.59 3.71
CA PHE A 170 5.53 -19.65 2.89
C PHE A 170 6.41 -20.92 2.86
N ASN A 171 7.73 -20.77 3.07
CA ASN A 171 8.68 -21.89 3.18
C ASN A 171 8.46 -23.01 2.14
N GLY A 172 8.21 -22.61 0.88
CA GLY A 172 7.88 -23.53 -0.22
C GLY A 172 6.41 -24.00 -0.26
N ASN A 173 5.59 -23.66 0.72
CA ASN A 173 4.14 -23.93 0.70
C ASN A 173 3.42 -22.88 -0.16
N TRP A 174 3.67 -22.91 -1.46
CA TRP A 174 3.08 -21.99 -2.41
C TRP A 174 1.58 -22.24 -2.64
N GLU A 175 1.07 -23.42 -2.26
CA GLU A 175 -0.36 -23.73 -2.28
C GLU A 175 -1.16 -22.81 -1.34
N LEU A 176 -0.59 -22.39 -0.22
CA LEU A 176 -1.22 -21.43 0.66
C LEU A 176 -1.41 -20.07 -0.05
N LEU A 177 -0.37 -19.57 -0.72
CA LEU A 177 -0.47 -18.30 -1.47
C LEU A 177 -1.46 -18.43 -2.64
N ASP A 178 -1.41 -19.55 -3.36
CA ASP A 178 -2.33 -19.83 -4.47
C ASP A 178 -3.79 -19.80 -4.00
N ARG A 179 -4.09 -20.46 -2.88
CA ARG A 179 -5.43 -20.45 -2.26
C ARG A 179 -5.87 -19.03 -1.84
N ILE A 180 -4.98 -18.25 -1.24
CA ILE A 180 -5.25 -16.85 -0.88
C ILE A 180 -5.59 -16.03 -2.12
N CYS A 181 -4.77 -16.13 -3.14
CA CYS A 181 -5.00 -15.42 -4.40
C CYS A 181 -6.30 -15.87 -5.08
N GLN A 182 -6.56 -17.16 -5.17
CA GLN A 182 -7.80 -17.72 -5.73
C GLN A 182 -9.04 -17.18 -4.98
N ARG A 183 -8.98 -17.11 -3.65
CA ARG A 183 -10.07 -16.61 -2.81
C ARG A 183 -10.44 -15.16 -3.08
N LEU A 184 -9.45 -14.34 -3.42
CA LEU A 184 -9.59 -12.90 -3.52
C LEU A 184 -9.68 -12.40 -4.97
N ALA A 185 -9.17 -13.15 -5.96
CA ALA A 185 -9.04 -12.71 -7.33
C ALA A 185 -10.36 -12.62 -8.11
N ASN A 186 -10.29 -11.96 -9.27
CA ASN A 186 -11.36 -11.91 -10.27
C ASN A 186 -12.70 -11.38 -9.73
N LYS A 187 -12.65 -10.31 -8.93
CA LYS A 187 -13.82 -9.60 -8.43
C LYS A 187 -13.91 -8.25 -9.13
N ASP A 188 -14.89 -8.07 -10.02
CA ASP A 188 -15.08 -6.84 -10.82
C ASP A 188 -15.27 -5.57 -9.96
N ILE A 189 -15.69 -5.74 -8.72
CA ILE A 189 -15.89 -4.66 -7.74
C ILE A 189 -14.63 -4.30 -6.95
N VAL A 190 -13.50 -4.99 -7.20
CA VAL A 190 -12.25 -4.82 -6.45
C VAL A 190 -11.17 -4.25 -7.35
N TRP A 191 -10.57 -3.19 -6.92
CA TRP A 191 -9.35 -2.65 -7.51
C TRP A 191 -8.13 -3.27 -6.83
N TYR A 192 -7.37 -4.06 -7.57
CA TYR A 192 -6.09 -4.65 -7.11
C TYR A 192 -4.99 -3.63 -7.34
N ALA A 193 -4.43 -3.12 -6.25
CA ALA A 193 -3.50 -2.00 -6.29
C ALA A 193 -2.29 -2.21 -5.37
N THR A 194 -1.20 -1.55 -5.69
CA THR A 194 -0.06 -1.40 -4.78
C THR A 194 -0.35 -0.33 -3.72
N ASN A 195 0.43 -0.31 -2.66
CA ASN A 195 0.27 0.70 -1.60
C ASN A 195 0.44 2.12 -2.14
N GLY A 196 1.43 2.35 -2.99
CA GLY A 196 1.68 3.65 -3.61
C GLY A 196 0.50 4.11 -4.45
N GLN A 197 -0.10 3.23 -5.27
CA GLN A 197 -1.28 3.55 -6.06
C GLN A 197 -2.48 3.95 -5.19
N ILE A 198 -2.68 3.28 -4.05
CA ILE A 198 -3.73 3.65 -3.09
C ILE A 198 -3.46 5.03 -2.50
N VAL A 199 -2.22 5.31 -2.08
CA VAL A 199 -1.82 6.61 -1.53
C VAL A 199 -1.99 7.73 -2.56
N ASP A 200 -1.62 7.49 -3.82
CA ASP A 200 -1.79 8.43 -4.93
C ASP A 200 -3.27 8.74 -5.15
N TYR A 201 -4.10 7.72 -5.25
CA TYR A 201 -5.54 7.87 -5.46
C TYR A 201 -6.22 8.64 -4.31
N VAL A 202 -5.91 8.29 -3.06
CA VAL A 202 -6.46 8.96 -1.89
C VAL A 202 -5.98 10.41 -1.81
N SER A 203 -4.70 10.66 -2.12
CA SER A 203 -4.16 12.04 -2.17
C SER A 203 -4.85 12.87 -3.25
N ALA A 204 -5.08 12.29 -4.43
CA ALA A 204 -5.81 12.95 -5.50
C ALA A 204 -7.27 13.25 -5.10
N PHE A 205 -7.93 12.33 -4.40
CA PHE A 205 -9.28 12.55 -3.88
C PHE A 205 -9.34 13.73 -2.89
N TYR A 206 -8.36 13.86 -2.00
CA TYR A 206 -8.31 15.00 -1.07
C TYR A 206 -7.90 16.32 -1.74
N ALA A 207 -7.31 16.29 -2.92
CA ALA A 207 -6.98 17.48 -3.70
C ALA A 207 -8.20 18.06 -4.46
N LEU A 208 -9.33 17.36 -4.52
CA LEU A 208 -10.55 17.83 -5.17
C LEU A 208 -11.02 19.18 -4.59
N ARG A 209 -11.42 20.09 -5.47
CA ARG A 209 -11.92 21.41 -5.10
C ARG A 209 -13.41 21.50 -5.41
N ARG A 210 -14.23 21.68 -4.37
CA ARG A 210 -15.67 21.81 -4.50
C ARG A 210 -16.09 23.27 -4.55
N SER A 211 -17.08 23.59 -5.37
CA SER A 211 -17.70 24.92 -5.33
C SER A 211 -18.45 25.15 -4.02
N VAL A 212 -18.51 26.39 -3.56
CA VAL A 212 -19.21 26.76 -2.32
C VAL A 212 -20.71 26.40 -2.37
N ASN A 213 -21.32 26.52 -3.54
CA ASN A 213 -22.73 26.19 -3.75
C ASN A 213 -22.98 24.71 -4.06
N GLY A 214 -21.93 23.86 -4.08
CA GLY A 214 -22.04 22.43 -4.35
C GLY A 214 -22.35 22.05 -5.80
N LYS A 215 -22.38 23.00 -6.74
CA LYS A 215 -22.80 22.73 -8.13
C LYS A 215 -21.73 22.16 -9.04
N PHE A 216 -20.47 22.20 -8.65
CA PHE A 216 -19.40 21.60 -9.42
C PHE A 216 -18.21 21.15 -8.55
N ILE A 217 -17.44 20.22 -9.09
CA ILE A 217 -16.18 19.74 -8.54
C ILE A 217 -15.09 19.91 -9.60
N TYR A 218 -13.96 20.50 -9.22
CA TYR A 218 -12.75 20.55 -10.03
C TYR A 218 -11.77 19.48 -9.56
N ASN A 219 -11.35 18.63 -10.47
CA ASN A 219 -10.27 17.67 -10.24
C ASN A 219 -8.94 18.26 -10.76
N PRO A 220 -8.06 18.81 -9.89
CA PRO A 220 -6.79 19.40 -10.32
C PRO A 220 -5.68 18.38 -10.56
N THR A 221 -5.96 17.09 -10.44
CA THR A 221 -4.96 16.02 -10.51
C THR A 221 -4.86 15.42 -11.91
N ASP A 222 -3.90 14.55 -12.12
CA ASP A 222 -3.67 13.78 -13.35
C ASP A 222 -4.33 12.40 -13.34
N VAL A 223 -5.19 12.12 -12.34
CA VAL A 223 -5.89 10.86 -12.14
C VAL A 223 -7.39 11.06 -12.24
N ASP A 224 -8.08 10.19 -12.99
CA ASP A 224 -9.53 10.14 -12.98
C ASP A 224 -10.02 9.57 -11.64
N LEU A 225 -11.00 10.24 -11.02
CA LEU A 225 -11.53 9.86 -9.72
C LEU A 225 -13.00 9.45 -9.83
N TYR A 226 -13.37 8.40 -9.14
CA TYR A 226 -14.73 7.87 -9.12
C TYR A 226 -15.39 8.24 -7.80
N VAL A 227 -16.53 8.88 -7.87
CA VAL A 227 -17.29 9.32 -6.69
C VAL A 227 -18.77 8.97 -6.84
N CYS A 228 -19.44 8.81 -5.71
CA CYS A 228 -20.90 8.64 -5.69
C CYS A 228 -21.53 9.95 -5.20
N VAL A 229 -22.35 10.57 -6.04
CA VAL A 229 -23.12 11.78 -5.73
C VAL A 229 -24.59 11.48 -5.96
N ASN A 230 -25.45 11.74 -4.98
CA ASN A 230 -26.89 11.47 -5.05
C ASN A 230 -27.23 10.04 -5.53
N LYS A 231 -26.48 9.03 -5.06
CA LYS A 231 -26.57 7.61 -5.45
C LYS A 231 -26.16 7.31 -6.90
N GLN A 232 -25.59 8.26 -7.62
CA GLN A 232 -25.06 8.06 -8.96
C GLN A 232 -23.54 8.03 -8.92
N ASN A 233 -22.95 7.03 -9.58
CA ASN A 233 -21.52 6.97 -9.78
C ASN A 233 -21.13 7.89 -10.92
N ILE A 234 -20.26 8.84 -10.65
CA ILE A 234 -19.72 9.78 -11.64
C ILE A 234 -18.20 9.71 -11.68
N VAL A 235 -17.66 9.98 -12.85
CA VAL A 235 -16.21 10.11 -13.05
C VAL A 235 -15.85 11.59 -13.03
N LEU A 236 -14.91 11.93 -12.17
CA LEU A 236 -14.28 13.26 -12.15
C LEU A 236 -13.00 13.17 -12.97
N GLU A 237 -13.10 13.49 -14.25
CA GLU A 237 -11.96 13.41 -15.16
C GLU A 237 -10.83 14.32 -14.71
N LYS A 238 -9.61 13.85 -14.90
CA LYS A 238 -8.37 14.60 -14.58
C LYS A 238 -8.34 15.96 -15.28
N GLY A 239 -7.92 16.99 -14.52
CA GLY A 239 -7.78 18.37 -15.02
C GLY A 239 -9.10 19.06 -15.37
N LYS A 240 -10.27 18.46 -15.08
CA LYS A 240 -11.56 19.01 -15.52
C LYS A 240 -12.47 19.43 -14.37
N ILE A 241 -13.43 20.30 -14.71
CA ILE A 241 -14.58 20.66 -13.87
C ILE A 241 -15.76 19.76 -14.29
N THR A 242 -16.38 19.10 -13.30
CA THR A 242 -17.61 18.33 -13.48
C THR A 242 -18.76 19.08 -12.83
N ILE A 243 -19.81 19.36 -13.60
CA ILE A 243 -21.05 19.98 -13.10
C ILE A 243 -21.88 18.89 -12.41
N LEU A 244 -22.42 19.21 -11.25
CA LEU A 244 -23.32 18.34 -10.48
C LEU A 244 -24.75 18.83 -10.65
N GLU A 245 -25.62 17.97 -11.13
CA GLU A 245 -27.07 18.22 -11.27
C GLU A 245 -27.84 17.89 -9.99
#